data_90710a4efe9822bf3be70a8aebe7a776
#
_entry.id   90710a4efe9822bf3be70a8aebe7a776
#
_cell.length_a   1.000
_cell.length_b   1.000
_cell.length_c   1.000
_cell.angle_alpha   90.00
_cell.angle_beta   90.00
_cell.angle_gamma   90.00
#
_symmetry.space_group_name_H-M   'P 1'
#
loop_
_entity.id
_entity.type
_entity.pdbx_description
1 polymer ?
#
loop_
_entity_poly.entity_id
_entity_poly.type
_entity_poly.pdbx_seq_one_letter_code
_entity_poly.pdbx_strand_id
1 'polypeptide(L)'
;MRLHPLALALLLTGISAQSQATDLLQAYDLARQSDPQLSAAESQKNAIGENVVQSRSALLPQISGDASYSRSRSNSDGSQVFGSQVQPASVSSRESTDRSYGFNLRQSIYDYSDYARLGASKFRASQAEADYDAANDALIVRTADAYFNVLTAIETLASSRAEERSVKRQLDQADKRLEVGLAPITDVHEARARYDSARANAITAANTLDDANEALSEITGQPIQNIRGLASNYQPMNNDTRTMEQWVALAMESNPSLQSREKALAAAEKDVTAARGAHYPTLDATATWRDSSGDGSSQVLQPLNPVNTFNNGGTQRSIGVQLSVPIFSGFATQSR
;
A
#
# COMPACT_ATOMS: atom_id res chain seq x y z
N MET A 1 27.51 19.78 -51.58
CA MET A 1 26.38 20.40 -50.83
C MET A 1 26.86 20.82 -49.47
N ARG A 2 26.93 22.15 -49.28
CA ARG A 2 27.46 22.75 -48.01
C ARG A 2 26.33 22.88 -47.03
N LEU A 3 26.37 22.13 -45.90
CA LEU A 3 25.43 22.26 -44.79
C LEU A 3 25.88 23.39 -43.89
N HIS A 4 25.02 24.35 -43.63
CA HIS A 4 25.26 25.56 -42.88
C HIS A 4 25.43 25.29 -41.39
N PRO A 5 26.43 25.88 -40.70
CA PRO A 5 26.67 25.73 -39.25
C PRO A 5 25.83 26.71 -38.38
N LEU A 6 24.67 27.14 -38.83
CA LEU A 6 23.81 28.14 -38.15
C LEU A 6 22.64 27.54 -37.34
N ALA A 7 22.49 26.22 -37.30
CA ALA A 7 21.38 25.58 -36.56
C ALA A 7 21.72 25.06 -35.15
N LEU A 8 22.97 25.23 -34.68
CA LEU A 8 23.41 24.71 -33.36
C LEU A 8 23.53 25.78 -32.25
N ALA A 9 23.17 27.03 -32.53
CA ALA A 9 23.36 28.14 -31.60
C ALA A 9 22.09 28.59 -30.86
N LEU A 10 20.95 27.90 -31.00
CA LEU A 10 19.65 28.37 -30.48
C LEU A 10 19.01 27.48 -29.37
N LEU A 11 19.79 26.61 -28.73
CA LEU A 11 19.29 25.73 -27.65
C LEU A 11 20.00 25.93 -26.31
N LEU A 12 20.67 27.07 -26.13
CA LEU A 12 21.22 27.51 -24.84
C LEU A 12 20.46 28.74 -24.34
N THR A 13 19.13 28.79 -24.47
CA THR A 13 18.32 29.67 -23.62
C THR A 13 18.30 29.06 -22.24
N GLY A 14 19.22 29.61 -21.40
CA GLY A 14 19.33 29.24 -20.02
C GLY A 14 17.96 29.28 -19.34
N ILE A 15 17.57 28.18 -18.75
CA ILE A 15 16.65 28.16 -17.62
C ILE A 15 17.42 28.86 -16.50
N SER A 16 17.31 30.19 -16.44
CA SER A 16 17.58 30.95 -15.23
C SER A 16 16.51 30.50 -14.25
N ALA A 17 16.81 29.44 -13.47
CA ALA A 17 16.10 29.13 -12.25
C ALA A 17 16.19 30.39 -11.40
N GLN A 18 15.19 31.26 -11.47
CA GLN A 18 15.01 32.33 -10.50
C GLN A 18 14.89 31.63 -9.15
N SER A 19 15.92 31.76 -8.34
CA SER A 19 15.89 31.39 -6.93
C SER A 19 14.90 32.32 -6.22
N GLN A 20 13.61 32.12 -6.47
CA GLN A 20 12.57 32.76 -5.69
C GLN A 20 12.53 32.05 -4.35
N ALA A 21 12.52 32.85 -3.26
CA ALA A 21 12.34 32.28 -1.94
C ALA A 21 11.01 31.50 -1.90
N THR A 22 11.09 30.22 -1.55
CA THR A 22 9.94 29.32 -1.51
C THR A 22 9.00 29.74 -0.38
N ASP A 23 7.77 29.99 -0.73
CA ASP A 23 6.70 30.33 0.20
C ASP A 23 6.01 29.02 0.68
N LEU A 24 5.24 29.10 1.77
CA LEU A 24 4.53 27.97 2.36
C LEU A 24 3.60 27.28 1.35
N LEU A 25 2.90 28.03 0.50
CA LEU A 25 2.00 27.48 -0.50
C LEU A 25 2.78 26.67 -1.56
N GLN A 26 3.89 27.21 -2.03
CA GLN A 26 4.78 26.51 -2.96
C GLN A 26 5.38 25.26 -2.33
N ALA A 27 5.76 25.31 -1.04
CA ALA A 27 6.23 24.12 -0.31
C ALA A 27 5.14 23.04 -0.22
N TYR A 28 3.89 23.45 0.00
CA TYR A 28 2.76 22.52 0.01
C TYR A 28 2.47 21.92 -1.38
N ASP A 29 2.56 22.71 -2.44
CA ASP A 29 2.36 22.21 -3.81
C ASP A 29 3.42 21.17 -4.19
N LEU A 30 4.68 21.37 -3.76
CA LEU A 30 5.76 20.39 -3.91
C LEU A 30 5.49 19.14 -3.06
N ALA A 31 5.11 19.33 -1.80
CA ALA A 31 4.80 18.25 -0.88
C ALA A 31 3.66 17.37 -1.44
N ARG A 32 2.61 17.97 -1.97
CA ARG A 32 1.49 17.23 -2.57
C ARG A 32 1.89 16.32 -3.73
N GLN A 33 2.95 16.69 -4.47
CA GLN A 33 3.45 15.90 -5.61
C GLN A 33 4.47 14.84 -5.21
N SER A 34 5.15 15.01 -4.09
CA SER A 34 6.36 14.24 -3.75
C SER A 34 6.29 13.52 -2.42
N ASP A 35 5.31 13.82 -1.54
CA ASP A 35 5.24 13.23 -0.21
C ASP A 35 5.02 11.71 -0.26
N PRO A 36 5.94 10.90 0.29
CA PRO A 36 5.82 9.45 0.25
C PRO A 36 4.61 8.91 1.03
N GLN A 37 4.19 9.59 2.11
CA GLN A 37 3.05 9.15 2.92
C GLN A 37 1.74 9.36 2.19
N LEU A 38 1.57 10.50 1.49
CA LEU A 38 0.39 10.74 0.66
C LEU A 38 0.34 9.76 -0.53
N SER A 39 1.48 9.51 -1.19
CA SER A 39 1.58 8.54 -2.28
C SER A 39 1.26 7.11 -1.82
N ALA A 40 1.69 6.73 -0.60
CA ALA A 40 1.32 5.44 0.01
C ALA A 40 -0.19 5.37 0.29
N ALA A 41 -0.81 6.45 0.81
CA ALA A 41 -2.25 6.52 1.04
C ALA A 41 -3.04 6.41 -0.27
N GLU A 42 -2.59 7.05 -1.35
CA GLU A 42 -3.19 6.95 -2.67
C GLU A 42 -3.10 5.52 -3.24
N SER A 43 -1.94 4.90 -3.11
CA SER A 43 -1.73 3.51 -3.53
C SER A 43 -2.63 2.55 -2.76
N GLN A 44 -2.80 2.77 -1.45
CA GLN A 44 -3.69 2.00 -0.60
C GLN A 44 -5.16 2.17 -0.99
N LYS A 45 -5.60 3.41 -1.26
CA LYS A 45 -6.94 3.70 -1.79
C LYS A 45 -7.20 2.93 -3.08
N ASN A 46 -6.25 2.98 -4.03
CA ASN A 46 -6.37 2.29 -5.31
C ASN A 46 -6.43 0.77 -5.12
N ALA A 47 -5.56 0.20 -4.27
CA ALA A 47 -5.56 -1.24 -3.97
C ALA A 47 -6.87 -1.73 -3.34
N ILE A 48 -7.44 -0.94 -2.41
CA ILE A 48 -8.75 -1.25 -1.81
C ILE A 48 -9.87 -1.08 -2.84
N GLY A 49 -9.77 -0.10 -3.73
CA GLY A 49 -10.70 0.11 -4.84
C GLY A 49 -10.80 -1.11 -5.76
N GLU A 50 -9.68 -1.77 -6.05
CA GLU A 50 -9.65 -3.01 -6.86
C GLU A 50 -10.40 -4.18 -6.21
N ASN A 51 -10.55 -4.20 -4.88
CA ASN A 51 -11.36 -5.22 -4.20
C ASN A 51 -12.84 -5.17 -4.60
N VAL A 52 -13.33 -4.02 -5.08
CA VAL A 52 -14.70 -3.91 -5.63
C VAL A 52 -14.79 -4.68 -6.95
N VAL A 53 -13.77 -4.56 -7.81
CA VAL A 53 -13.69 -5.30 -9.07
C VAL A 53 -13.60 -6.81 -8.80
N GLN A 54 -12.77 -7.22 -7.82
CA GLN A 54 -12.65 -8.62 -7.40
C GLN A 54 -13.96 -9.17 -6.83
N SER A 55 -14.63 -8.42 -5.96
CA SER A 55 -15.92 -8.84 -5.40
C SER A 55 -17.01 -8.91 -6.48
N ARG A 56 -16.97 -8.02 -7.46
CA ARG A 56 -17.87 -8.03 -8.62
C ARG A 56 -17.60 -9.23 -9.53
N SER A 57 -16.34 -9.67 -9.64
CA SER A 57 -15.97 -10.79 -10.49
C SER A 57 -16.64 -12.09 -10.06
N ALA A 58 -16.94 -12.29 -8.77
CA ALA A 58 -17.68 -13.45 -8.28
C ALA A 58 -19.10 -13.57 -8.88
N LEU A 59 -19.68 -12.43 -9.29
CA LEU A 59 -21.00 -12.36 -9.93
C LEU A 59 -20.93 -12.47 -11.46
N LEU A 60 -19.74 -12.56 -12.05
CA LEU A 60 -19.54 -12.67 -13.50
C LEU A 60 -19.16 -14.11 -13.90
N PRO A 61 -19.36 -14.47 -15.19
CA PRO A 61 -18.92 -15.77 -15.68
C PRO A 61 -17.43 -15.98 -15.48
N GLN A 62 -17.05 -17.10 -14.87
CA GLN A 62 -15.67 -17.54 -14.72
C GLN A 62 -15.39 -18.62 -15.76
N ILE A 63 -14.41 -18.37 -16.64
CA ILE A 63 -14.00 -19.31 -17.68
C ILE A 63 -12.55 -19.73 -17.37
N SER A 64 -12.33 -21.04 -17.26
CA SER A 64 -11.01 -21.62 -17.08
C SER A 64 -10.73 -22.67 -18.13
N GLY A 65 -9.48 -22.75 -18.61
CA GLY A 65 -8.99 -23.81 -19.49
C GLY A 65 -7.98 -24.67 -18.74
N ASP A 66 -8.07 -25.97 -18.88
CA ASP A 66 -7.12 -26.92 -18.33
C ASP A 66 -6.57 -27.85 -19.43
N ALA A 67 -5.29 -28.18 -19.36
CA ALA A 67 -4.67 -29.19 -20.17
C ALA A 67 -3.80 -30.08 -19.28
N SER A 68 -3.92 -31.39 -19.42
CA SER A 68 -3.12 -32.33 -18.66
C SER A 68 -2.51 -33.41 -19.57
N TYR A 69 -1.32 -33.80 -19.23
CA TYR A 69 -0.63 -34.96 -19.77
C TYR A 69 -0.12 -35.80 -18.60
N SER A 70 -0.54 -37.04 -18.54
CA SER A 70 -0.07 -37.95 -17.52
C SER A 70 0.37 -39.28 -18.14
N ARG A 71 1.46 -39.82 -17.61
CA ARG A 71 1.89 -41.20 -17.90
C ARG A 71 1.95 -41.93 -16.57
N SER A 72 1.19 -42.99 -16.48
CA SER A 72 1.14 -43.83 -15.28
C SER A 72 1.54 -45.26 -15.59
N ARG A 73 2.25 -45.85 -14.65
CA ARG A 73 2.52 -47.29 -14.61
C ARG A 73 2.08 -47.83 -13.26
N SER A 74 1.19 -48.78 -13.30
CA SER A 74 0.68 -49.44 -12.11
C SER A 74 0.96 -50.94 -12.20
N ASN A 75 1.59 -51.50 -11.17
CA ASN A 75 1.72 -52.92 -10.98
C ASN A 75 0.84 -53.29 -9.81
N SER A 76 -0.02 -54.25 -10.00
CA SER A 76 -0.88 -54.77 -8.93
C SER A 76 -0.77 -56.28 -8.82
N ASP A 77 -0.56 -56.74 -7.61
CA ASP A 77 -0.56 -58.15 -7.24
C ASP A 77 -1.90 -58.44 -6.59
N GLY A 78 -2.66 -59.38 -7.15
CA GLY A 78 -3.96 -59.72 -6.63
C GLY A 78 -4.19 -61.22 -6.63
N SER A 79 -4.56 -61.79 -5.50
CA SER A 79 -5.10 -63.14 -5.41
C SER A 79 -6.62 -63.04 -5.42
N GLN A 80 -7.28 -63.84 -6.27
CA GLN A 80 -8.73 -63.97 -6.26
C GLN A 80 -9.12 -65.28 -5.57
N VAL A 81 -10.05 -65.15 -4.63
CA VAL A 81 -10.61 -66.33 -3.93
C VAL A 81 -11.99 -66.60 -4.49
N PHE A 82 -12.12 -67.70 -5.24
CA PHE A 82 -13.43 -68.19 -5.68
C PHE A 82 -13.81 -69.43 -4.83
N GLY A 83 -14.74 -69.28 -3.90
CA GLY A 83 -15.13 -70.30 -2.96
C GLY A 83 -13.97 -70.74 -2.05
N SER A 84 -13.64 -72.05 -2.06
CA SER A 84 -12.55 -72.64 -1.30
C SER A 84 -11.23 -72.75 -2.09
N GLN A 85 -11.15 -72.22 -3.33
CA GLN A 85 -9.94 -72.25 -4.15
C GLN A 85 -9.30 -70.85 -4.23
N VAL A 86 -8.09 -70.80 -3.79
CA VAL A 86 -7.24 -69.62 -3.99
C VAL A 86 -6.51 -69.80 -5.33
N GLN A 87 -6.88 -68.93 -6.29
CA GLN A 87 -6.09 -68.86 -7.51
C GLN A 87 -4.75 -68.13 -7.22
N PRO A 88 -3.64 -68.59 -7.83
CA PRO A 88 -2.35 -67.94 -7.63
C PRO A 88 -2.42 -66.46 -7.96
N ALA A 89 -1.67 -65.64 -7.20
CA ALA A 89 -1.55 -64.24 -7.43
C ALA A 89 -1.26 -63.92 -8.91
N SER A 90 -2.09 -63.18 -9.56
CA SER A 90 -1.82 -62.66 -10.89
C SER A 90 -1.19 -61.29 -10.73
N VAL A 91 0.07 -61.15 -11.18
CA VAL A 91 0.71 -59.82 -11.29
C VAL A 91 0.21 -59.16 -12.58
N SER A 92 -0.41 -58.04 -12.48
CA SER A 92 -0.82 -57.26 -13.65
C SER A 92 0.00 -55.98 -13.72
N SER A 93 0.57 -55.70 -14.89
CA SER A 93 1.21 -54.42 -15.19
C SER A 93 0.33 -53.64 -16.16
N ARG A 94 0.04 -52.43 -15.83
CA ARG A 94 -0.71 -51.49 -16.68
C ARG A 94 0.10 -50.21 -16.89
N GLU A 95 0.34 -49.86 -18.13
CA GLU A 95 0.87 -48.58 -18.52
C GLU A 95 -0.24 -47.80 -19.24
N SER A 96 -0.41 -46.52 -18.89
CA SER A 96 -1.30 -45.62 -19.61
C SER A 96 -0.65 -44.25 -19.81
N THR A 97 -0.94 -43.66 -20.94
CA THR A 97 -0.64 -42.27 -21.26
C THR A 97 -1.98 -41.58 -21.55
N ASP A 98 -2.31 -40.61 -20.70
CA ASP A 98 -3.57 -39.88 -20.77
C ASP A 98 -3.30 -38.44 -21.11
N ARG A 99 -4.05 -37.89 -22.02
CA ARG A 99 -4.03 -36.47 -22.42
C ARG A 99 -5.46 -35.96 -22.32
N SER A 100 -5.62 -34.80 -21.68
CA SER A 100 -6.91 -34.15 -21.67
C SER A 100 -6.74 -32.63 -21.76
N TYR A 101 -7.69 -32.01 -22.41
CA TYR A 101 -7.83 -30.54 -22.44
C TYR A 101 -9.32 -30.21 -22.40
N GLY A 102 -9.61 -29.09 -21.74
CA GLY A 102 -10.99 -28.71 -21.53
C GLY A 102 -11.19 -27.26 -21.17
N PHE A 103 -12.44 -26.85 -21.24
CA PHE A 103 -12.90 -25.55 -20.77
C PHE A 103 -14.05 -25.74 -19.79
N ASN A 104 -13.98 -25.01 -18.68
CA ASN A 104 -15.04 -24.96 -17.68
C ASN A 104 -15.55 -23.51 -17.59
N LEU A 105 -16.85 -23.34 -17.65
CA LEU A 105 -17.54 -22.10 -17.34
C LEU A 105 -18.34 -22.30 -16.06
N ARG A 106 -18.20 -21.40 -15.11
CA ARG A 106 -19.06 -21.32 -13.93
C ARG A 106 -19.62 -19.92 -13.82
N GLN A 107 -20.93 -19.83 -13.57
CA GLN A 107 -21.64 -18.57 -13.34
C GLN A 107 -22.50 -18.72 -12.10
N SER A 108 -22.24 -17.89 -11.09
CA SER A 108 -23.18 -17.71 -9.99
C SER A 108 -24.40 -16.94 -10.52
N ILE A 109 -25.57 -17.58 -10.52
CA ILE A 109 -26.84 -16.95 -10.91
C ILE A 109 -27.42 -16.20 -9.72
N TYR A 110 -27.36 -16.83 -8.55
CA TYR A 110 -27.84 -16.24 -7.31
C TYR A 110 -27.01 -16.73 -6.13
N ASP A 111 -26.33 -15.79 -5.48
CA ASP A 111 -25.70 -15.95 -4.17
C ASP A 111 -25.84 -14.63 -3.39
N TYR A 112 -26.68 -14.65 -2.36
CA TYR A 112 -26.94 -13.47 -1.54
C TYR A 112 -25.69 -12.99 -0.80
N SER A 113 -24.79 -13.92 -0.40
CA SER A 113 -23.53 -13.56 0.26
C SER A 113 -22.61 -12.77 -0.66
N ASP A 114 -22.54 -13.11 -1.96
CA ASP A 114 -21.69 -12.41 -2.92
C ASP A 114 -22.21 -10.99 -3.20
N TYR A 115 -23.53 -10.80 -3.28
CA TYR A 115 -24.12 -9.46 -3.38
C TYR A 115 -23.81 -8.61 -2.13
N ALA A 116 -23.90 -9.20 -0.94
CA ALA A 116 -23.57 -8.50 0.31
C ALA A 116 -22.07 -8.18 0.41
N ARG A 117 -21.19 -9.09 -0.01
CA ARG A 117 -19.73 -8.86 -0.09
C ARG A 117 -19.38 -7.74 -1.06
N LEU A 118 -20.04 -7.67 -2.22
CA LEU A 118 -19.88 -6.54 -3.14
C LEU A 118 -20.32 -5.24 -2.49
N GLY A 119 -21.39 -5.25 -1.68
CA GLY A 119 -21.82 -4.10 -0.88
C GLY A 119 -20.76 -3.69 0.14
N ALA A 120 -20.18 -4.65 0.89
CA ALA A 120 -19.12 -4.41 1.86
C ALA A 120 -17.86 -3.82 1.20
N SER A 121 -17.45 -4.37 0.05
CA SER A 121 -16.26 -3.88 -0.67
C SER A 121 -16.43 -2.44 -1.16
N LYS A 122 -17.63 -2.03 -1.58
CA LYS A 122 -17.93 -0.64 -1.94
C LYS A 122 -17.78 0.30 -0.75
N PHE A 123 -18.28 -0.08 0.43
CA PHE A 123 -18.11 0.73 1.63
C PHE A 123 -16.64 0.82 2.07
N ARG A 124 -15.87 -0.28 1.92
CA ARG A 124 -14.41 -0.24 2.17
C ARG A 124 -13.68 0.66 1.18
N ALA A 125 -14.09 0.69 -0.09
CA ALA A 125 -13.52 1.63 -1.05
C ALA A 125 -13.82 3.08 -0.67
N SER A 126 -15.07 3.39 -0.25
CA SER A 126 -15.42 4.72 0.26
C SER A 126 -14.73 5.07 1.57
N GLN A 127 -14.45 4.08 2.44
CA GLN A 127 -13.62 4.25 3.62
C GLN A 127 -12.19 4.67 3.24
N ALA A 128 -11.58 3.94 2.29
CA ALA A 128 -10.21 4.24 1.84
C ALA A 128 -10.10 5.60 1.15
N GLU A 129 -11.17 6.08 0.50
CA GLU A 129 -11.26 7.44 -0.03
C GLU A 129 -11.21 8.48 1.10
N ALA A 130 -12.02 8.30 2.14
CA ALA A 130 -12.02 9.19 3.31
C ALA A 130 -10.69 9.12 4.10
N ASP A 131 -10.03 7.96 4.15
CA ASP A 131 -8.69 7.81 4.74
C ASP A 131 -7.63 8.59 3.93
N TYR A 132 -7.74 8.59 2.60
CA TYR A 132 -6.89 9.40 1.72
C TYR A 132 -7.13 10.91 1.94
N ASP A 133 -8.37 11.34 2.07
CA ASP A 133 -8.70 12.75 2.36
C ASP A 133 -8.13 13.18 3.72
N ALA A 134 -8.21 12.31 4.73
CA ALA A 134 -7.59 12.56 6.03
C ALA A 134 -6.04 12.65 5.94
N ALA A 135 -5.41 11.84 5.11
CA ALA A 135 -3.97 11.91 4.87
C ALA A 135 -3.57 13.20 4.14
N ASN A 136 -4.40 13.67 3.21
CA ASN A 136 -4.20 14.94 2.52
C ASN A 136 -4.32 16.14 3.47
N ASP A 137 -5.30 16.13 4.38
CA ASP A 137 -5.43 17.15 5.43
C ASP A 137 -4.22 17.13 6.38
N ALA A 138 -3.77 15.94 6.77
CA ALA A 138 -2.58 15.78 7.60
C ALA A 138 -1.30 16.29 6.90
N LEU A 139 -1.20 16.19 5.57
CA LEU A 139 -0.08 16.74 4.82
C LEU A 139 0.01 18.27 4.95
N ILE A 140 -1.14 18.97 4.95
CA ILE A 140 -1.17 20.44 5.14
C ILE A 140 -0.50 20.80 6.47
N VAL A 141 -0.88 20.13 7.55
CA VAL A 141 -0.33 20.37 8.89
C VAL A 141 1.16 20.03 8.94
N ARG A 142 1.56 18.84 8.46
CA ARG A 142 2.97 18.41 8.44
C ARG A 142 3.86 19.37 7.65
N THR A 143 3.39 19.82 6.50
CA THR A 143 4.14 20.77 5.67
C THR A 143 4.27 22.13 6.37
N ALA A 144 3.20 22.63 6.99
CA ALA A 144 3.23 23.86 7.74
C ALA A 144 4.19 23.78 8.95
N ASP A 145 4.10 22.70 9.73
CA ASP A 145 4.97 22.46 10.88
C ASP A 145 6.45 22.40 10.47
N ALA A 146 6.77 21.63 9.41
CA ALA A 146 8.14 21.54 8.92
C ALA A 146 8.66 22.89 8.43
N TYR A 147 7.85 23.65 7.71
CA TYR A 147 8.18 24.97 7.21
C TYR A 147 8.48 25.96 8.34
N PHE A 148 7.61 26.04 9.36
CA PHE A 148 7.80 26.90 10.51
C PHE A 148 8.94 26.46 11.42
N ASN A 149 9.22 25.15 11.50
CA ASN A 149 10.38 24.64 12.23
C ASN A 149 11.68 25.13 11.60
N VAL A 150 11.80 25.15 10.26
CA VAL A 150 12.97 25.71 9.59
C VAL A 150 13.10 27.21 9.88
N LEU A 151 12.01 27.99 9.78
CA LEU A 151 12.05 29.42 10.11
C LEU A 151 12.51 29.64 11.55
N THR A 152 12.00 28.88 12.51
CA THR A 152 12.40 28.97 13.91
C THR A 152 13.87 28.61 14.12
N ALA A 153 14.35 27.56 13.41
CA ALA A 153 15.77 27.18 13.48
C ALA A 153 16.69 28.23 12.88
N ILE A 154 16.31 28.93 11.80
CA ILE A 154 17.05 30.05 11.21
C ILE A 154 17.21 31.17 12.23
N GLU A 155 16.12 31.59 12.89
CA GLU A 155 16.15 32.65 13.88
C GLU A 155 16.94 32.25 15.15
N THR A 156 16.81 31.00 15.56
CA THR A 156 17.59 30.45 16.69
C THR A 156 19.10 30.48 16.40
N LEU A 157 19.50 30.04 15.21
CA LEU A 157 20.90 30.08 14.78
C LEU A 157 21.42 31.52 14.69
N ALA A 158 20.63 32.44 14.13
CA ALA A 158 20.98 33.84 14.06
C ALA A 158 21.23 34.46 15.44
N SER A 159 20.35 34.16 16.41
CA SER A 159 20.45 34.58 17.80
C SER A 159 21.68 33.96 18.50
N SER A 160 21.90 32.65 18.39
CA SER A 160 23.03 31.94 18.99
C SER A 160 24.37 32.42 18.44
N ARG A 161 24.45 32.69 17.13
CA ARG A 161 25.65 33.34 16.52
C ARG A 161 25.86 34.78 16.99
N ALA A 162 24.81 35.54 17.24
CA ALA A 162 24.92 36.87 17.79
C ALA A 162 25.43 36.84 19.24
N GLU A 163 24.94 35.90 20.05
CA GLU A 163 25.46 35.66 21.42
C GLU A 163 26.93 35.26 21.40
N GLU A 164 27.31 34.26 20.59
CA GLU A 164 28.71 33.85 20.43
C GLU A 164 29.61 35.01 20.10
N ARG A 165 29.25 35.88 19.14
CA ARG A 165 30.01 37.09 18.80
C ARG A 165 30.09 38.08 19.96
N SER A 166 29.02 38.19 20.75
CA SER A 166 29.00 39.08 21.92
C SER A 166 29.92 38.59 23.03
N VAL A 167 29.81 37.31 23.38
CA VAL A 167 30.64 36.69 24.44
C VAL A 167 32.11 36.63 24.01
N LYS A 168 32.40 36.43 22.71
CA LYS A 168 33.77 36.50 22.19
C LYS A 168 34.38 37.87 22.43
N ARG A 169 33.65 38.96 22.17
CA ARG A 169 34.13 40.33 22.47
C ARG A 169 34.41 40.55 23.97
N GLN A 170 33.61 39.90 24.85
CA GLN A 170 33.87 39.96 26.29
C GLN A 170 35.14 39.17 26.67
N LEU A 171 35.41 38.03 26.07
CA LEU A 171 36.65 37.29 26.25
C LEU A 171 37.85 38.10 25.77
N ASP A 172 37.79 38.67 24.55
CA ASP A 172 38.85 39.51 23.98
C ASP A 172 39.14 40.74 24.92
N GLN A 173 38.10 41.30 25.54
CA GLN A 173 38.25 42.38 26.52
C GLN A 173 38.88 41.89 27.83
N ALA A 174 38.52 40.73 28.35
CA ALA A 174 39.12 40.16 29.55
C ALA A 174 40.60 39.82 29.34
N ASP A 175 40.96 39.26 28.17
CA ASP A 175 42.35 39.01 27.79
C ASP A 175 43.18 40.31 27.76
N LYS A 176 42.65 41.38 27.18
CA LYS A 176 43.34 42.70 27.14
C LYS A 176 43.53 43.34 28.50
N ARG A 177 42.52 43.20 29.39
CA ARG A 177 42.62 43.69 30.77
C ARG A 177 43.66 42.91 31.59
N LEU A 178 43.77 41.61 31.39
CA LEU A 178 44.81 40.79 31.99
C LEU A 178 46.20 41.19 31.49
N GLU A 179 46.36 41.40 30.17
CA GLU A 179 47.61 41.80 29.53
C GLU A 179 48.21 43.11 30.15
N VAL A 180 47.33 44.04 30.54
CA VAL A 180 47.69 45.28 31.19
C VAL A 180 47.63 45.23 32.72
N GLY A 181 47.42 44.07 33.34
CA GLY A 181 47.41 43.85 34.77
C GLY A 181 46.16 44.36 35.50
N LEU A 182 45.07 44.65 34.80
CA LEU A 182 43.81 45.19 35.37
C LEU A 182 42.77 44.16 35.69
N ALA A 183 43.03 42.84 35.45
CA ALA A 183 42.11 41.73 35.76
C ALA A 183 42.90 40.49 36.20
N PRO A 184 42.36 39.65 37.09
CA PRO A 184 42.95 38.37 37.44
C PRO A 184 42.74 37.33 36.31
N ILE A 185 43.59 36.29 36.26
CA ILE A 185 43.52 35.23 35.27
C ILE A 185 42.21 34.41 35.35
N THR A 186 41.59 34.38 36.53
CA THR A 186 40.30 33.70 36.76
C THR A 186 39.20 34.30 35.90
N ASP A 187 39.17 35.61 35.69
CA ASP A 187 38.19 36.32 34.88
C ASP A 187 38.29 35.90 33.40
N VAL A 188 39.52 35.69 32.93
CA VAL A 188 39.77 35.16 31.56
C VAL A 188 39.29 33.73 31.41
N HIS A 189 39.54 32.85 32.40
CA HIS A 189 39.06 31.49 32.36
C HIS A 189 37.52 31.41 32.39
N GLU A 190 36.88 32.28 33.19
CA GLU A 190 35.43 32.36 33.23
C GLU A 190 34.85 32.86 31.89
N ALA A 191 35.44 33.93 31.32
CA ALA A 191 35.02 34.47 30.03
C ALA A 191 35.20 33.42 28.89
N ARG A 192 36.31 32.64 28.96
CA ARG A 192 36.56 31.55 28.00
C ARG A 192 35.53 30.43 28.12
N ALA A 193 35.22 29.99 29.32
CA ALA A 193 34.19 28.96 29.54
C ALA A 193 32.80 29.40 28.99
N ARG A 194 32.44 30.68 29.18
CA ARG A 194 31.22 31.27 28.60
C ARG A 194 31.25 31.28 27.08
N TYR A 195 32.38 31.66 26.48
CA TYR A 195 32.57 31.67 25.02
C TYR A 195 32.47 30.26 24.45
N ASP A 196 33.17 29.28 25.05
CA ASP A 196 33.10 27.87 24.59
C ASP A 196 31.70 27.32 24.69
N SER A 197 30.94 27.66 25.73
CA SER A 197 29.52 27.31 25.86
C SER A 197 28.65 27.95 24.79
N ALA A 198 28.80 29.23 24.54
CA ALA A 198 28.05 29.95 23.50
C ALA A 198 28.37 29.42 22.08
N ARG A 199 29.63 29.07 21.84
CA ARG A 199 30.05 28.40 20.59
C ARG A 199 29.42 27.01 20.42
N ALA A 200 29.40 26.22 21.49
CA ALA A 200 28.72 24.90 21.44
C ALA A 200 27.22 25.04 21.13
N ASN A 201 26.55 26.03 21.74
CA ASN A 201 25.14 26.32 21.46
C ASN A 201 24.92 26.73 19.99
N ALA A 202 25.80 27.53 19.41
CA ALA A 202 25.74 27.95 18.01
C ALA A 202 25.92 26.76 17.04
N ILE A 203 26.81 25.82 17.38
CA ILE A 203 26.98 24.57 16.62
C ILE A 203 25.72 23.70 16.71
N THR A 204 25.16 23.53 17.91
CA THR A 204 23.91 22.80 18.10
C THR A 204 22.76 23.42 17.30
N ALA A 205 22.64 24.75 17.33
CA ALA A 205 21.62 25.44 16.54
C ALA A 205 21.80 25.27 15.04
N ALA A 206 23.06 25.19 14.55
CA ALA A 206 23.35 24.93 13.14
C ALA A 206 22.88 23.50 12.74
N ASN A 207 23.20 22.51 13.56
CA ASN A 207 22.76 21.13 13.31
C ASN A 207 21.22 21.01 13.33
N THR A 208 20.56 21.73 14.27
CA THR A 208 19.09 21.75 14.31
C THR A 208 18.48 22.37 13.04
N LEU A 209 19.13 23.38 12.46
CA LEU A 209 18.70 23.95 11.19
C LEU A 209 18.88 22.93 10.04
N ASP A 210 19.99 22.22 10.00
CA ASP A 210 20.24 21.20 8.98
C ASP A 210 19.22 20.08 9.10
N ASP A 211 18.93 19.58 10.31
CA ASP A 211 17.89 18.57 10.56
C ASP A 211 16.49 19.06 10.11
N ALA A 212 16.15 20.31 10.41
CA ALA A 212 14.87 20.88 10.00
C ALA A 212 14.76 21.03 8.46
N ASN A 213 15.85 21.38 7.77
CA ASN A 213 15.88 21.44 6.31
C ASN A 213 15.71 20.05 5.68
N GLU A 214 16.35 19.01 6.23
CA GLU A 214 16.20 17.65 5.76
C GLU A 214 14.77 17.13 5.98
N ALA A 215 14.16 17.42 7.13
CA ALA A 215 12.77 17.06 7.40
C ALA A 215 11.79 17.72 6.41
N LEU A 216 12.02 18.97 6.03
CA LEU A 216 11.22 19.64 5.01
C LEU A 216 11.49 19.04 3.61
N SER A 217 12.76 18.71 3.31
CA SER A 217 13.15 18.08 2.05
C SER A 217 12.52 16.70 1.87
N GLU A 218 12.39 15.92 2.95
CA GLU A 218 11.69 14.61 2.92
C GLU A 218 10.24 14.77 2.46
N ILE A 219 9.54 15.79 2.96
CA ILE A 219 8.13 16.04 2.61
C ILE A 219 8.00 16.59 1.19
N THR A 220 8.88 17.54 0.79
CA THR A 220 8.81 18.23 -0.50
C THR A 220 9.51 17.51 -1.64
N GLY A 221 10.25 16.42 -1.34
CA GLY A 221 11.01 15.63 -2.31
C GLY A 221 12.24 16.33 -2.89
N GLN A 222 12.55 17.55 -2.45
CA GLN A 222 13.71 18.31 -2.92
C GLN A 222 14.21 19.31 -1.86
N PRO A 223 15.52 19.61 -1.82
CA PRO A 223 16.06 20.58 -0.87
C PRO A 223 15.55 21.98 -1.17
N ILE A 224 14.98 22.64 -0.16
CA ILE A 224 14.55 24.04 -0.24
C ILE A 224 15.63 24.92 0.37
N GLN A 225 16.34 25.67 -0.47
CA GLN A 225 17.50 26.49 -0.03
C GLN A 225 17.12 27.87 0.52
N ASN A 226 16.03 28.46 0.05
CA ASN A 226 15.59 29.78 0.43
C ASN A 226 14.12 29.74 0.86
N ILE A 227 13.89 29.91 2.14
CA ILE A 227 12.54 29.95 2.73
C ILE A 227 12.16 31.42 2.95
N ARG A 228 10.94 31.76 2.55
CA ARG A 228 10.40 33.11 2.77
C ARG A 228 9.90 33.23 4.20
N GLY A 229 10.47 34.17 4.96
CA GLY A 229 10.00 34.52 6.30
C GLY A 229 8.58 35.12 6.27
N LEU A 230 7.92 35.12 7.43
CA LEU A 230 6.65 35.82 7.60
C LEU A 230 6.81 37.32 7.31
N ALA A 231 5.82 37.92 6.69
CA ALA A 231 5.79 39.36 6.49
C ALA A 231 5.79 40.11 7.85
N SER A 232 6.57 41.17 7.97
CA SER A 232 6.68 41.94 9.22
C SER A 232 5.36 42.54 9.73
N ASN A 233 4.35 42.64 8.84
CA ASN A 233 3.02 43.13 9.15
C ASN A 233 1.99 41.97 9.26
N TYR A 234 2.44 40.71 9.33
CA TYR A 234 1.54 39.57 9.49
C TYR A 234 0.78 39.69 10.81
N GLN A 235 -0.55 39.68 10.71
CA GLN A 235 -1.43 39.58 11.84
C GLN A 235 -2.20 38.29 11.74
N PRO A 236 -2.16 37.39 12.74
CA PRO A 236 -2.97 36.19 12.74
C PRO A 236 -4.43 36.55 12.65
N MET A 237 -5.14 36.02 11.65
CA MET A 237 -6.58 36.19 11.53
C MET A 237 -7.28 35.34 12.59
N ASN A 238 -7.63 35.94 13.69
CA ASN A 238 -8.40 35.32 14.76
C ASN A 238 -9.89 35.71 14.63
N ASN A 239 -10.47 35.51 13.44
CA ASN A 239 -11.85 35.89 13.14
C ASN A 239 -12.84 34.74 13.30
N ASP A 240 -12.41 33.63 13.91
CA ASP A 240 -13.32 32.50 14.14
C ASP A 240 -14.17 32.75 15.39
N THR A 241 -15.42 33.15 15.18
CA THR A 241 -16.41 33.43 16.22
C THR A 241 -17.32 32.24 16.49
N ARG A 242 -17.01 31.05 15.93
CA ARG A 242 -17.83 29.85 16.10
C ARG A 242 -17.83 29.39 17.54
N THR A 243 -18.99 28.98 18.04
CA THR A 243 -19.11 28.35 19.34
C THR A 243 -18.59 26.91 19.31
N MET A 244 -18.38 26.33 20.47
CA MET A 244 -17.94 24.92 20.59
C MET A 244 -18.94 23.97 19.88
N GLU A 245 -20.23 24.21 20.01
CA GLU A 245 -21.30 23.42 19.40
C GLU A 245 -21.26 23.52 17.86
N GLN A 246 -20.95 24.70 17.34
CA GLN A 246 -20.79 24.91 15.89
C GLN A 246 -19.55 24.22 15.35
N TRP A 247 -18.45 24.18 16.12
CA TRP A 247 -17.24 23.43 15.78
C TRP A 247 -17.49 21.92 15.77
N VAL A 248 -18.20 21.42 16.77
CA VAL A 248 -18.57 20.00 16.86
C VAL A 248 -19.48 19.61 15.70
N ALA A 249 -20.49 20.43 15.37
CA ALA A 249 -21.38 20.18 14.25
C ALA A 249 -20.62 20.13 12.91
N LEU A 250 -19.72 21.09 12.68
CA LEU A 250 -18.88 21.10 11.49
C LEU A 250 -17.95 19.86 11.42
N ALA A 251 -17.34 19.48 12.55
CA ALA A 251 -16.50 18.30 12.60
C ALA A 251 -17.28 17.01 12.32
N MET A 252 -18.50 16.89 12.82
CA MET A 252 -19.37 15.74 12.53
C MET A 252 -19.75 15.66 11.04
N GLU A 253 -19.86 16.78 10.36
CA GLU A 253 -20.23 16.82 8.94
C GLU A 253 -19.03 16.61 8.02
N SER A 254 -17.88 17.23 8.34
CA SER A 254 -16.77 17.37 7.39
C SER A 254 -15.47 16.64 7.77
N ASN A 255 -15.41 15.96 8.94
CA ASN A 255 -14.18 15.28 9.35
C ASN A 255 -13.99 13.96 8.58
N PRO A 256 -12.95 13.85 7.71
CA PRO A 256 -12.73 12.63 6.92
C PRO A 256 -12.47 11.39 7.78
N SER A 257 -11.80 11.54 8.92
CA SER A 257 -11.54 10.43 9.83
C SER A 257 -12.83 9.86 10.44
N LEU A 258 -13.82 10.71 10.74
CA LEU A 258 -15.13 10.27 11.20
C LEU A 258 -15.89 9.56 10.08
N GLN A 259 -15.89 10.14 8.88
CA GLN A 259 -16.52 9.53 7.71
C GLN A 259 -15.92 8.15 7.39
N SER A 260 -14.60 8.00 7.50
CA SER A 260 -13.93 6.71 7.36
C SER A 260 -14.49 5.67 8.35
N ARG A 261 -14.66 6.03 9.64
CA ARG A 261 -15.23 5.13 10.65
C ARG A 261 -16.69 4.75 10.39
N GLU A 262 -17.49 5.69 9.90
CA GLU A 262 -18.86 5.42 9.49
C GLU A 262 -18.94 4.44 8.31
N LYS A 263 -18.06 4.61 7.31
CA LYS A 263 -17.98 3.68 6.17
C LYS A 263 -17.49 2.30 6.61
N ALA A 264 -16.53 2.23 7.56
CA ALA A 264 -16.08 0.98 8.15
C ALA A 264 -17.22 0.25 8.88
N LEU A 265 -18.05 0.98 9.64
CA LEU A 265 -19.23 0.41 10.28
C LEU A 265 -20.20 -0.15 9.24
N ALA A 266 -20.54 0.63 8.21
CA ALA A 266 -21.43 0.19 7.13
C ALA A 266 -20.89 -1.04 6.38
N ALA A 267 -19.56 -1.14 6.20
CA ALA A 267 -18.91 -2.33 5.63
C ALA A 267 -19.10 -3.55 6.54
N ALA A 268 -18.88 -3.39 7.85
CA ALA A 268 -19.05 -4.48 8.83
C ALA A 268 -20.50 -4.97 8.92
N GLU A 269 -21.49 -4.08 8.81
CA GLU A 269 -22.91 -4.44 8.74
C GLU A 269 -23.22 -5.28 7.48
N LYS A 270 -22.57 -4.97 6.35
CA LYS A 270 -22.67 -5.79 5.12
C LYS A 270 -21.97 -7.13 5.27
N ASP A 271 -20.86 -7.21 6.01
CA ASP A 271 -20.22 -8.49 6.32
C ASP A 271 -21.11 -9.39 7.16
N VAL A 272 -21.79 -8.84 8.18
CA VAL A 272 -22.82 -9.58 8.92
C VAL A 272 -23.95 -10.06 7.99
N THR A 273 -24.36 -9.21 7.05
CA THR A 273 -25.37 -9.57 6.04
C THR A 273 -24.88 -10.70 5.13
N ALA A 274 -23.59 -10.66 4.72
CA ALA A 274 -22.98 -11.71 3.92
C ALA A 274 -22.87 -13.03 4.70
N ALA A 275 -22.51 -12.97 5.99
CA ALA A 275 -22.47 -14.15 6.84
C ALA A 275 -23.87 -14.79 6.99
N ARG A 276 -24.92 -13.99 7.19
CA ARG A 276 -26.31 -14.45 7.21
C ARG A 276 -26.74 -15.05 5.87
N GLY A 277 -26.20 -14.52 4.77
CA GLY A 277 -26.44 -15.01 3.40
C GLY A 277 -26.05 -16.49 3.22
N ALA A 278 -25.10 -16.98 4.00
CA ALA A 278 -24.70 -18.41 3.97
C ALA A 278 -25.81 -19.38 4.43
N HIS A 279 -26.92 -18.90 4.96
CA HIS A 279 -28.13 -19.70 5.23
C HIS A 279 -29.10 -19.76 4.05
N TYR A 280 -28.91 -18.93 3.03
CA TYR A 280 -29.79 -18.88 1.88
C TYR A 280 -29.36 -19.87 0.77
N PRO A 281 -30.30 -20.30 -0.09
CA PRO A 281 -29.97 -21.10 -1.24
C PRO A 281 -29.05 -20.38 -2.21
N THR A 282 -28.15 -21.13 -2.85
CA THR A 282 -27.31 -20.64 -3.97
C THR A 282 -27.70 -21.34 -5.26
N LEU A 283 -27.61 -20.65 -6.39
CA LEU A 283 -27.91 -21.14 -7.72
C LEU A 283 -26.74 -20.88 -8.65
N ASP A 284 -26.10 -21.94 -9.12
CA ASP A 284 -24.94 -21.89 -10.02
C ASP A 284 -25.29 -22.55 -11.36
N ALA A 285 -24.83 -21.94 -12.47
CA ALA A 285 -24.78 -22.55 -13.77
C ALA A 285 -23.36 -22.99 -14.09
N THR A 286 -23.21 -24.18 -14.67
CA THR A 286 -21.93 -24.72 -15.12
C THR A 286 -22.02 -25.22 -16.55
N ALA A 287 -20.98 -25.00 -17.34
CA ALA A 287 -20.81 -25.65 -18.64
C ALA A 287 -19.38 -26.15 -18.75
N THR A 288 -19.24 -27.41 -19.14
CA THR A 288 -17.95 -28.08 -19.29
C THR A 288 -17.85 -28.67 -20.69
N TRP A 289 -16.72 -28.42 -21.33
CA TRP A 289 -16.29 -29.13 -22.52
C TRP A 289 -14.91 -29.74 -22.26
N ARG A 290 -14.75 -31.04 -22.47
CA ARG A 290 -13.49 -31.75 -22.27
C ARG A 290 -13.29 -32.74 -23.40
N ASP A 291 -12.09 -32.76 -23.95
CA ASP A 291 -11.61 -33.79 -24.84
C ASP A 291 -10.51 -34.58 -24.15
N SER A 292 -10.58 -35.90 -24.19
CA SER A 292 -9.60 -36.77 -23.56
C SER A 292 -9.22 -37.90 -24.47
N SER A 293 -7.95 -38.25 -24.53
CA SER A 293 -7.42 -39.40 -25.21
C SER A 293 -6.45 -40.16 -24.29
N GLY A 294 -6.56 -41.45 -24.24
CA GLY A 294 -5.68 -42.29 -23.47
C GLY A 294 -5.27 -43.51 -24.24
N ASP A 295 -4.00 -43.81 -24.32
CA ASP A 295 -3.44 -45.00 -24.88
C ASP A 295 -2.66 -45.75 -23.82
N GLY A 296 -2.74 -47.05 -23.87
CA GLY A 296 -2.02 -47.85 -22.90
C GLY A 296 -2.03 -49.36 -23.21
N SER A 297 -1.30 -50.07 -22.39
CA SER A 297 -1.22 -51.52 -22.41
C SER A 297 -1.47 -52.10 -21.04
N SER A 298 -2.12 -53.23 -20.99
CA SER A 298 -2.23 -54.02 -19.76
C SER A 298 -1.79 -55.44 -20.06
N GLN A 299 -0.97 -55.99 -19.19
CA GLN A 299 -0.51 -57.38 -19.27
C GLN A 299 -0.72 -58.06 -17.93
N VAL A 300 -1.36 -59.18 -17.93
CA VAL A 300 -1.42 -60.10 -16.79
C VAL A 300 -0.22 -61.05 -16.95
N LEU A 301 0.75 -60.98 -16.05
CA LEU A 301 1.93 -61.80 -16.08
C LEU A 301 1.63 -63.27 -15.70
N GLN A 302 0.97 -63.97 -16.62
CA GLN A 302 0.85 -65.43 -16.64
C GLN A 302 1.42 -65.95 -17.94
N PRO A 303 1.98 -67.19 -17.98
CA PRO A 303 2.82 -67.65 -19.09
C PRO A 303 2.16 -67.84 -20.46
N LEU A 304 1.02 -67.22 -20.76
CA LEU A 304 0.34 -67.30 -22.07
C LEU A 304 -0.64 -66.15 -22.33
N ASN A 305 -0.64 -65.09 -21.53
CA ASN A 305 -1.57 -63.98 -21.76
C ASN A 305 -1.00 -62.86 -22.65
N PRO A 306 -1.68 -62.52 -23.76
CA PRO A 306 -1.24 -61.43 -24.63
C PRO A 306 -1.30 -60.09 -23.92
N VAL A 307 -0.41 -59.16 -24.35
CA VAL A 307 -0.53 -57.77 -23.99
C VAL A 307 -1.77 -57.19 -24.65
N ASN A 308 -2.70 -56.73 -23.85
CA ASN A 308 -3.88 -56.02 -24.36
C ASN A 308 -3.55 -54.53 -24.47
N THR A 309 -3.61 -54.00 -25.69
CA THR A 309 -3.52 -52.57 -25.92
C THR A 309 -4.92 -51.94 -25.98
N PHE A 310 -5.09 -50.78 -25.42
CA PHE A 310 -6.33 -50.03 -25.48
C PHE A 310 -6.02 -48.58 -25.91
N ASN A 311 -6.99 -48.04 -26.65
CA ASN A 311 -7.00 -46.63 -27.05
C ASN A 311 -8.41 -46.14 -26.73
N ASN A 312 -8.50 -45.18 -25.81
CA ASN A 312 -9.74 -44.58 -25.37
C ASN A 312 -9.68 -43.10 -25.66
N GLY A 313 -10.66 -42.58 -26.37
CA GLY A 313 -10.78 -41.17 -26.62
C GLY A 313 -12.24 -40.74 -26.63
N GLY A 314 -12.49 -39.52 -26.23
CA GLY A 314 -13.85 -39.00 -26.27
C GLY A 314 -13.98 -37.57 -25.87
N THR A 315 -14.99 -36.92 -26.41
CA THR A 315 -15.36 -35.55 -26.06
C THR A 315 -16.56 -35.57 -25.15
N GLN A 316 -16.46 -34.97 -24.00
CA GLN A 316 -17.54 -34.78 -23.04
C GLN A 316 -18.02 -33.32 -23.06
N ARG A 317 -19.33 -33.13 -23.08
CA ARG A 317 -20.00 -31.83 -22.97
C ARG A 317 -21.07 -31.92 -21.92
N SER A 318 -21.10 -31.00 -20.99
CA SER A 318 -22.15 -30.92 -19.97
C SER A 318 -22.56 -29.48 -19.72
N ILE A 319 -23.83 -29.27 -19.55
CA ILE A 319 -24.41 -28.00 -19.11
C ILE A 319 -25.36 -28.37 -17.97
N GLY A 320 -25.24 -27.66 -16.86
CA GLY A 320 -26.04 -27.90 -15.69
C GLY A 320 -26.35 -26.64 -14.90
N VAL A 321 -27.44 -26.71 -14.14
CA VAL A 321 -27.79 -25.72 -13.13
C VAL A 321 -27.92 -26.48 -11.82
N GLN A 322 -27.27 -25.97 -10.78
CA GLN A 322 -27.24 -26.57 -9.45
C GLN A 322 -27.84 -25.61 -8.44
N LEU A 323 -28.90 -26.02 -7.77
CA LEU A 323 -29.43 -25.36 -6.57
C LEU A 323 -28.86 -26.06 -5.34
N SER A 324 -28.19 -25.28 -4.47
CA SER A 324 -27.66 -25.77 -3.20
C SER A 324 -28.40 -25.09 -2.06
N VAL A 325 -29.00 -25.89 -1.16
CA VAL A 325 -29.75 -25.39 0.01
C VAL A 325 -29.08 -25.93 1.27
N PRO A 326 -28.41 -25.11 2.07
CA PRO A 326 -27.80 -25.54 3.33
C PRO A 326 -28.90 -25.83 4.37
N ILE A 327 -29.04 -27.08 4.81
CA ILE A 327 -30.04 -27.47 5.80
C ILE A 327 -29.44 -27.40 7.22
N PHE A 328 -28.24 -27.92 7.41
CA PHE A 328 -27.55 -27.93 8.68
C PHE A 328 -26.04 -27.98 8.46
N SER A 329 -25.31 -27.09 9.10
CA SER A 329 -23.85 -26.95 8.97
C SER A 329 -23.10 -27.11 10.31
N GLY A 330 -23.69 -27.79 11.30
CA GLY A 330 -23.04 -27.98 12.62
C GLY A 330 -22.74 -26.70 13.35
N PHE A 331 -23.61 -25.69 13.26
CA PHE A 331 -23.46 -24.33 13.83
C PHE A 331 -22.31 -23.49 13.23
N ALA A 332 -21.57 -23.98 12.24
CA ALA A 332 -20.45 -23.22 11.64
C ALA A 332 -20.88 -21.87 11.04
N THR A 333 -22.09 -21.81 10.48
CA THR A 333 -22.64 -20.57 9.91
C THR A 333 -23.09 -19.58 10.98
N GLN A 334 -23.47 -20.05 12.17
CA GLN A 334 -23.91 -19.20 13.29
C GLN A 334 -22.73 -18.61 14.07
N SER A 335 -21.55 -19.24 14.02
CA SER A 335 -20.35 -18.81 14.74
C SER A 335 -19.46 -17.85 13.95
N ARG A 336 -19.81 -17.57 12.71
CA ARG A 336 -19.13 -16.55 11.86
C ARG A 336 -19.77 -15.18 12.01
#